data_166c943d620f6ca0f5e21d0807216a4c
#
_entry.id   166c943d620f6ca0f5e21d0807216a4c
#
_cell.length_a   1.000
_cell.length_b   1.000
_cell.length_c   1.000
_cell.angle_alpha   90.00
_cell.angle_beta   90.00
_cell.angle_gamma   90.00
#
_symmetry.space_group_name_H-M   'P 1'
#
loop_
_entity.id
_entity.type
_entity.pdbx_description
1 polymer ?
#
loop_
_entity_poly.entity_id
_entity_poly.type
_entity_poly.pdbx_seq_one_letter_code
_entity_poly.pdbx_strand_id
1 'polypeptide(L)'
;MLNRKSPPLIYEVSHIALPRPEVFLLDNGLPVYVLDYPGQEIVKLEAVFRAGRPQEEKRLAARATSRLLREGTLYQTGAEIAEHLDFYGASVNIPTNLDIASFVLFSVKKYAKEVIPTFAEMLQSPSFKEEELEIFRRTNIQELLVELEKGETVAYRKLTELIFGENHPYGYNSMPADYEAIQRSDLQHFFNTWYTPTNGLLFASGRIDQEVRDLLNQYFGRAHQAGAALPTKSEQESVAHLINQDLDVPHFSVVTPQKVNVPLPGSLQTAIKIGRRLFDRNHPDFNGMVVLNTVLGGYFGSRLMTNIREKKGLTYNIYSTVDAYLNDGCLYIATEVSPEKSATAVRAIFNELKKLREKPVPEEELSMVRNYILGMLLNGLDGPINSSEMIRNQIVEHQSPENFEALVATVRGISAEALQNLAQQYLQQKDFWVVTVG
;
A
#
# COMPACT_ATOMS: atom_id res chain seq x y z
N MET A 1 10.40 -5.63 43.31
CA MET A 1 9.24 -4.77 42.98
C MET A 1 9.66 -3.71 41.98
N LEU A 2 8.95 -3.56 40.88
CA LEU A 2 9.21 -2.50 39.92
C LEU A 2 8.96 -1.12 40.58
N ASN A 3 9.92 -0.22 40.51
CA ASN A 3 9.77 1.16 41.01
C ASN A 3 8.86 1.95 40.04
N ARG A 4 7.59 2.07 40.37
CA ARG A 4 6.61 2.81 39.55
C ARG A 4 6.70 4.34 39.69
N LYS A 5 7.60 4.84 40.51
CA LYS A 5 7.80 6.30 40.72
C LYS A 5 8.86 6.88 39.77
N SER A 6 9.64 6.06 39.14
CA SER A 6 10.63 6.48 38.13
C SER A 6 10.20 5.96 36.76
N PRO A 7 10.20 6.78 35.70
CA PRO A 7 9.98 6.31 34.34
C PRO A 7 11.08 5.31 33.97
N PRO A 8 10.81 4.33 33.11
CA PRO A 8 11.85 3.47 32.57
C PRO A 8 12.92 4.30 31.84
N LEU A 9 14.15 3.81 31.85
CA LEU A 9 15.22 4.43 31.08
C LEU A 9 14.86 4.33 29.59
N ILE A 10 14.94 5.47 28.90
CA ILE A 10 14.79 5.54 27.46
C ILE A 10 16.18 5.38 26.85
N TYR A 11 16.35 4.37 26.01
CA TYR A 11 17.57 4.17 25.25
C TYR A 11 17.37 4.68 23.84
N GLU A 12 18.37 5.37 23.31
CA GLU A 12 18.38 5.73 21.90
C GLU A 12 18.47 4.45 21.03
N VAL A 13 17.69 4.42 19.98
CA VAL A 13 17.74 3.34 18.99
C VAL A 13 19.04 3.47 18.20
N SER A 14 20.04 2.67 18.56
CA SER A 14 21.40 2.78 18.00
C SER A 14 21.53 2.13 16.63
N HIS A 15 20.83 1.03 16.39
CA HIS A 15 20.95 0.27 15.14
C HIS A 15 19.58 -0.16 14.63
N ILE A 16 19.29 0.18 13.38
CA ILE A 16 18.13 -0.29 12.63
C ILE A 16 18.65 -0.70 11.26
N ALA A 17 18.50 -1.97 10.92
CA ALA A 17 18.89 -2.50 9.62
C ALA A 17 17.83 -3.47 9.12
N LEU A 18 17.56 -3.42 7.82
CA LEU A 18 16.72 -4.40 7.18
C LEU A 18 17.44 -5.75 7.10
N PRO A 19 16.78 -6.87 7.48
CA PRO A 19 17.34 -8.18 7.22
C PRO A 19 17.48 -8.41 5.71
N ARG A 20 18.56 -9.03 5.28
CA ARG A 20 18.78 -9.37 3.87
C ARG A 20 18.12 -10.71 3.57
N PRO A 21 17.17 -10.77 2.61
CA PRO A 21 16.61 -12.05 2.21
C PRO A 21 17.64 -12.88 1.45
N GLU A 22 17.61 -14.20 1.61
CA GLU A 22 18.20 -15.14 0.67
C GLU A 22 17.32 -15.16 -0.58
N VAL A 23 17.93 -15.26 -1.76
CA VAL A 23 17.18 -15.31 -3.03
C VAL A 23 17.58 -16.56 -3.79
N PHE A 24 16.58 -17.33 -4.25
CA PHE A 24 16.79 -18.43 -5.18
C PHE A 24 15.71 -18.42 -6.26
N LEU A 25 15.98 -19.11 -7.39
CA LEU A 25 15.04 -19.21 -8.49
C LEU A 25 14.40 -20.60 -8.49
N LEU A 26 13.10 -20.65 -8.77
CA LEU A 26 12.41 -21.89 -9.10
C LEU A 26 12.75 -22.35 -10.51
N ASP A 27 12.41 -23.60 -10.87
CA ASP A 27 12.74 -24.18 -12.16
C ASP A 27 12.20 -23.38 -13.36
N ASN A 28 11.12 -22.64 -13.19
CA ASN A 28 10.52 -21.77 -14.21
C ASN A 28 11.06 -20.32 -14.18
N GLY A 29 12.08 -20.05 -13.35
CA GLY A 29 12.71 -18.72 -13.22
C GLY A 29 12.01 -17.76 -12.25
N LEU A 30 10.91 -18.15 -11.59
CA LEU A 30 10.24 -17.32 -10.58
C LEU A 30 11.17 -17.09 -9.37
N PRO A 31 11.53 -15.85 -9.01
CA PRO A 31 12.40 -15.59 -7.87
C PRO A 31 11.63 -15.73 -6.54
N VAL A 32 12.30 -16.36 -5.57
CA VAL A 32 11.83 -16.54 -4.21
C VAL A 32 12.76 -15.80 -3.24
N TYR A 33 12.20 -14.85 -2.50
CA TYR A 33 12.88 -14.10 -1.45
C TYR A 33 12.56 -14.72 -0.10
N VAL A 34 13.59 -15.22 0.59
CA VAL A 34 13.42 -16.00 1.83
C VAL A 34 13.94 -15.26 3.03
N LEU A 35 13.12 -15.23 4.07
CA LEU A 35 13.50 -14.83 5.43
C LEU A 35 13.25 -16.01 6.37
N ASP A 36 14.26 -16.86 6.54
CA ASP A 36 14.16 -18.02 7.43
C ASP A 36 14.36 -17.62 8.90
N TYR A 37 13.37 -17.96 9.73
CA TYR A 37 13.38 -17.76 11.17
C TYR A 37 13.17 -19.12 11.86
N PRO A 38 14.23 -19.90 12.09
CA PRO A 38 14.13 -21.28 12.58
C PRO A 38 13.42 -21.46 13.92
N GLY A 39 13.31 -20.40 14.71
CA GLY A 39 12.60 -20.42 16.00
C GLY A 39 11.10 -20.24 15.93
N GLN A 40 10.51 -20.07 14.74
CA GLN A 40 9.06 -19.81 14.57
C GLN A 40 8.43 -20.86 13.65
N GLU A 41 7.51 -21.66 14.19
CA GLU A 41 6.82 -22.74 13.49
C GLU A 41 5.65 -22.22 12.62
N ILE A 42 5.84 -21.08 11.95
CA ILE A 42 4.89 -20.49 11.00
C ILE A 42 5.51 -20.37 9.62
N VAL A 43 4.67 -20.38 8.60
CA VAL A 43 5.03 -20.07 7.22
C VAL A 43 4.10 -18.99 6.71
N LYS A 44 4.68 -17.88 6.23
CA LYS A 44 4.01 -16.89 5.41
C LYS A 44 4.55 -16.99 4.00
N LEU A 45 3.67 -17.20 3.02
CA LEU A 45 4.01 -17.10 1.61
C LEU A 45 3.22 -15.94 1.01
N GLU A 46 3.91 -15.09 0.25
CA GLU A 46 3.27 -13.97 -0.44
C GLU A 46 3.68 -14.00 -1.91
N ALA A 47 2.69 -14.23 -2.79
CA ALA A 47 2.86 -14.12 -4.23
C ALA A 47 2.44 -12.71 -4.66
N VAL A 48 3.32 -12.03 -5.38
CA VAL A 48 3.10 -10.66 -5.86
C VAL A 48 3.25 -10.63 -7.37
N PHE A 49 2.32 -9.96 -8.04
CA PHE A 49 2.35 -9.72 -9.48
C PHE A 49 2.18 -8.24 -9.77
N ARG A 50 2.87 -7.72 -10.79
CA ARG A 50 2.60 -6.40 -11.34
C ARG A 50 1.29 -6.45 -12.14
N ALA A 51 0.20 -6.50 -11.43
CA ALA A 51 -1.14 -6.72 -11.95
C ALA A 51 -2.13 -5.79 -11.24
N GLY A 52 -1.80 -4.49 -11.22
CA GLY A 52 -2.59 -3.44 -10.64
C GLY A 52 -3.36 -2.62 -11.69
N ARG A 53 -3.85 -1.46 -11.26
CA ARG A 53 -4.59 -0.52 -12.13
C ARG A 53 -3.78 0.02 -13.31
N PRO A 54 -2.46 0.27 -13.19
CA PRO A 54 -1.68 0.73 -14.35
C PRO A 54 -1.68 -0.26 -15.51
N GLN A 55 -1.96 -1.54 -15.26
CA GLN A 55 -2.02 -2.60 -16.27
C GLN A 55 -3.43 -2.82 -16.85
N GLU A 56 -4.44 -2.11 -16.36
CA GLU A 56 -5.83 -2.32 -16.78
C GLU A 56 -6.10 -1.73 -18.17
N GLU A 57 -6.48 -2.56 -19.14
CA GLU A 57 -7.12 -2.14 -20.38
C GLU A 57 -8.63 -1.89 -20.16
N LYS A 58 -9.23 -2.65 -19.26
CA LYS A 58 -10.61 -2.51 -18.82
C LYS A 58 -10.65 -2.17 -17.34
N ARG A 59 -11.34 -1.09 -16.95
CA ARG A 59 -11.51 -0.70 -15.54
C ARG A 59 -12.01 -1.86 -14.70
N LEU A 60 -11.46 -2.03 -13.52
CA LEU A 60 -11.74 -3.10 -12.56
C LEU A 60 -11.19 -4.49 -12.91
N ALA A 61 -10.53 -4.69 -14.07
CA ALA A 61 -9.98 -6.00 -14.42
C ALA A 61 -8.99 -6.51 -13.37
N ALA A 62 -8.07 -5.67 -12.88
CA ALA A 62 -7.12 -6.04 -11.83
C ALA A 62 -7.82 -6.45 -10.53
N ARG A 63 -8.78 -5.62 -10.07
CA ARG A 63 -9.51 -5.89 -8.83
C ARG A 63 -10.38 -7.14 -8.92
N ALA A 64 -11.14 -7.29 -10.01
CA ALA A 64 -12.01 -8.44 -10.18
C ALA A 64 -11.22 -9.74 -10.32
N THR A 65 -10.15 -9.73 -11.14
CA THR A 65 -9.27 -10.89 -11.28
C THR A 65 -8.70 -11.31 -9.95
N SER A 66 -8.05 -10.41 -9.20
CA SER A 66 -7.43 -10.77 -7.93
C SER A 66 -8.45 -11.30 -6.91
N ARG A 67 -9.64 -10.74 -6.83
CA ARG A 67 -10.67 -11.18 -5.87
C ARG A 67 -11.24 -12.55 -6.22
N LEU A 68 -11.46 -12.83 -7.51
CA LEU A 68 -12.06 -14.09 -7.93
C LEU A 68 -11.09 -15.28 -7.94
N LEU A 69 -9.79 -15.08 -7.77
CA LEU A 69 -8.84 -16.21 -7.66
C LEU A 69 -9.15 -17.16 -6.49
N ARG A 70 -9.71 -16.67 -5.42
CA ARG A 70 -10.08 -17.51 -4.26
C ARG A 70 -11.48 -18.11 -4.34
N GLU A 71 -12.30 -17.66 -5.31
CA GLU A 71 -13.71 -18.08 -5.43
C GLU A 71 -13.88 -19.38 -6.23
N GLY A 72 -12.76 -20.01 -6.61
CA GLY A 72 -12.71 -21.35 -7.17
C GLY A 72 -11.66 -21.53 -8.25
N THR A 73 -11.21 -22.75 -8.36
CA THR A 73 -10.27 -23.23 -9.38
C THR A 73 -10.96 -24.12 -10.40
N LEU A 74 -10.21 -24.65 -11.36
CA LEU A 74 -10.72 -25.66 -12.29
C LEU A 74 -11.08 -26.99 -11.59
N TYR A 75 -10.58 -27.20 -10.35
CA TYR A 75 -10.68 -28.47 -9.63
C TYR A 75 -11.48 -28.37 -8.32
N GLN A 76 -11.54 -27.18 -7.71
CA GLN A 76 -12.18 -26.94 -6.41
C GLN A 76 -13.10 -25.71 -6.48
N THR A 77 -14.20 -25.76 -5.78
CA THR A 77 -15.05 -24.60 -5.53
C THR A 77 -14.43 -23.68 -4.46
N GLY A 78 -14.87 -22.42 -4.38
CA GLY A 78 -14.44 -21.51 -3.32
C GLY A 78 -14.78 -22.02 -1.92
N ALA A 79 -15.92 -22.73 -1.77
CA ALA A 79 -16.32 -23.34 -0.50
C ALA A 79 -15.38 -24.49 -0.09
N GLU A 80 -15.00 -25.37 -1.02
CA GLU A 80 -14.04 -26.45 -0.75
C GLU A 80 -12.65 -25.90 -0.40
N ILE A 81 -12.21 -24.83 -1.08
CA ILE A 81 -10.95 -24.14 -0.77
C ILE A 81 -11.01 -23.58 0.66
N ALA A 82 -12.10 -22.88 1.01
CA ALA A 82 -12.27 -22.29 2.34
C ALA A 82 -12.29 -23.36 3.42
N GLU A 83 -13.06 -24.44 3.25
CA GLU A 83 -13.13 -25.57 4.19
C GLU A 83 -11.76 -26.22 4.39
N HIS A 84 -11.01 -26.43 3.29
CA HIS A 84 -9.67 -27.02 3.36
C HIS A 84 -8.69 -26.13 4.16
N LEU A 85 -8.65 -24.83 3.87
CA LEU A 85 -7.79 -23.91 4.58
C LEU A 85 -8.16 -23.80 6.06
N ASP A 86 -9.45 -23.69 6.37
CA ASP A 86 -9.96 -23.61 7.73
C ASP A 86 -9.65 -24.87 8.54
N PHE A 87 -9.75 -26.04 7.91
CA PHE A 87 -9.41 -27.33 8.56
C PHE A 87 -7.96 -27.37 9.06
N TYR A 88 -7.03 -26.76 8.31
CA TYR A 88 -5.62 -26.68 8.71
C TYR A 88 -5.26 -25.40 9.47
N GLY A 89 -6.24 -24.54 9.79
CA GLY A 89 -6.02 -23.26 10.44
C GLY A 89 -5.17 -22.29 9.62
N ALA A 90 -5.23 -22.43 8.30
CA ALA A 90 -4.55 -21.56 7.36
C ALA A 90 -5.48 -20.44 6.88
N SER A 91 -4.91 -19.34 6.40
CA SER A 91 -5.69 -18.25 5.80
C SER A 91 -5.01 -17.68 4.57
N VAL A 92 -5.82 -17.28 3.58
CA VAL A 92 -5.36 -16.54 2.40
C VAL A 92 -5.98 -15.14 2.41
N ASN A 93 -5.11 -14.14 2.44
CA ASN A 93 -5.49 -12.74 2.38
C ASN A 93 -5.11 -12.14 1.02
N ILE A 94 -5.96 -11.25 0.51
CA ILE A 94 -5.73 -10.51 -0.74
C ILE A 94 -5.77 -9.02 -0.40
N PRO A 95 -4.63 -8.43 0.02
CA PRO A 95 -4.57 -7.01 0.36
C PRO A 95 -4.87 -6.16 -0.86
N THR A 96 -5.60 -5.07 -0.66
CA THR A 96 -5.90 -4.12 -1.73
C THR A 96 -4.69 -3.24 -1.97
N ASN A 97 -4.19 -3.22 -3.22
CA ASN A 97 -3.14 -2.33 -3.69
C ASN A 97 -3.52 -1.83 -5.09
N LEU A 98 -3.05 -0.64 -5.46
CA LEU A 98 -3.35 -0.06 -6.76
C LEU A 98 -2.38 -0.52 -7.86
N ASP A 99 -1.14 -0.85 -7.49
CA ASP A 99 -0.05 -1.13 -8.42
C ASP A 99 0.21 -2.62 -8.62
N ILE A 100 -0.11 -3.43 -7.62
CA ILE A 100 0.19 -4.86 -7.59
C ILE A 100 -1.02 -5.69 -7.17
N ALA A 101 -1.04 -6.94 -7.58
CA ALA A 101 -1.84 -7.98 -6.96
C ALA A 101 -0.96 -8.74 -5.96
N SER A 102 -1.42 -8.91 -4.73
CA SER A 102 -0.73 -9.64 -3.67
C SER A 102 -1.66 -10.67 -3.05
N PHE A 103 -1.12 -11.87 -2.81
CA PHE A 103 -1.82 -13.01 -2.22
C PHE A 103 -0.96 -13.56 -1.10
N VAL A 104 -1.48 -13.59 0.11
CA VAL A 104 -0.73 -13.93 1.31
C VAL A 104 -1.34 -15.14 1.98
N LEU A 105 -0.63 -16.26 1.97
CA LEU A 105 -0.94 -17.46 2.76
C LEU A 105 -0.24 -17.38 4.11
N PHE A 106 -1.00 -17.61 5.17
CA PHE A 106 -0.48 -17.86 6.52
C PHE A 106 -0.82 -19.28 6.93
N SER A 107 0.16 -20.01 7.45
CA SER A 107 -0.04 -21.37 7.99
C SER A 107 0.97 -21.69 9.06
N VAL A 108 0.66 -22.71 9.87
CA VAL A 108 1.65 -23.38 10.71
C VAL A 108 2.51 -24.27 9.81
N LYS A 109 3.84 -24.29 10.02
CA LYS A 109 4.80 -25.06 9.21
C LYS A 109 4.41 -26.52 9.07
N LYS A 110 3.89 -27.12 10.13
CA LYS A 110 3.42 -28.51 10.17
C LYS A 110 2.46 -28.86 9.03
N TYR A 111 1.66 -27.90 8.56
CA TYR A 111 0.63 -28.11 7.54
C TYR A 111 0.99 -27.49 6.18
N ALA A 112 2.23 -27.05 6.00
CA ALA A 112 2.68 -26.44 4.75
C ALA A 112 2.44 -27.33 3.52
N LYS A 113 2.69 -28.65 3.64
CA LYS A 113 2.52 -29.62 2.54
C LYS A 113 1.04 -29.83 2.12
N GLU A 114 0.10 -29.54 3.02
CA GLU A 114 -1.33 -29.64 2.76
C GLU A 114 -1.88 -28.37 2.11
N VAL A 115 -1.42 -27.19 2.52
CA VAL A 115 -2.03 -25.91 2.10
C VAL A 115 -1.30 -25.21 0.96
N ILE A 116 0.01 -25.44 0.77
CA ILE A 116 0.77 -24.86 -0.35
C ILE A 116 0.21 -25.33 -1.72
N PRO A 117 -0.16 -26.60 -1.93
CA PRO A 117 -0.76 -27.02 -3.18
C PRO A 117 -2.04 -26.24 -3.53
N THR A 118 -2.95 -26.08 -2.58
CA THR A 118 -4.20 -25.32 -2.77
C THR A 118 -3.91 -23.85 -3.07
N PHE A 119 -2.96 -23.24 -2.37
CA PHE A 119 -2.56 -21.87 -2.63
C PHE A 119 -1.96 -21.69 -4.04
N ALA A 120 -1.12 -22.63 -4.48
CA ALA A 120 -0.58 -22.61 -5.84
C ALA A 120 -1.68 -22.81 -6.90
N GLU A 121 -2.61 -23.71 -6.65
CA GLU A 121 -3.74 -23.98 -7.56
C GLU A 121 -4.63 -22.73 -7.75
N MET A 122 -4.94 -22.01 -6.66
CA MET A 122 -5.69 -20.74 -6.72
C MET A 122 -5.02 -19.72 -7.65
N LEU A 123 -3.68 -19.64 -7.60
CA LEU A 123 -2.90 -18.68 -8.38
C LEU A 123 -2.61 -19.12 -9.83
N GLN A 124 -2.79 -20.38 -10.17
CA GLN A 124 -2.41 -20.93 -11.48
C GLN A 124 -3.59 -21.43 -12.30
N SER A 125 -4.69 -21.80 -11.67
CA SER A 125 -5.81 -22.47 -12.34
C SER A 125 -7.19 -21.95 -11.91
N PRO A 126 -7.41 -20.61 -11.87
CA PRO A 126 -8.70 -20.06 -11.47
C PRO A 126 -9.80 -20.39 -12.50
N SER A 127 -11.01 -20.63 -12.01
CA SER A 127 -12.14 -20.96 -12.87
C SER A 127 -12.86 -19.75 -13.45
N PHE A 128 -12.87 -18.61 -12.75
CA PHE A 128 -13.62 -17.41 -13.09
C PHE A 128 -15.07 -17.74 -13.51
N LYS A 129 -15.81 -18.46 -12.65
CA LYS A 129 -17.21 -18.81 -12.92
C LYS A 129 -18.06 -17.55 -13.04
N GLU A 130 -19.03 -17.57 -13.98
CA GLU A 130 -19.91 -16.42 -14.20
C GLU A 130 -20.77 -16.09 -12.96
N GLU A 131 -21.19 -17.13 -12.22
CA GLU A 131 -21.95 -16.98 -10.99
C GLU A 131 -21.16 -16.19 -9.94
N GLU A 132 -19.85 -16.46 -9.79
CA GLU A 132 -18.98 -15.75 -8.85
C GLU A 132 -18.71 -14.31 -9.30
N LEU A 133 -18.59 -14.09 -10.61
CA LEU A 133 -18.48 -12.74 -11.16
C LEU A 133 -19.75 -11.92 -10.92
N GLU A 134 -20.92 -12.55 -11.04
CA GLU A 134 -22.19 -11.88 -10.76
C GLU A 134 -22.33 -11.54 -9.27
N ILE A 135 -21.91 -12.43 -8.37
CA ILE A 135 -21.86 -12.16 -6.95
C ILE A 135 -20.90 -11.00 -6.66
N PHE A 136 -19.72 -10.99 -7.28
CA PHE A 136 -18.75 -9.91 -7.17
C PHE A 136 -19.34 -8.57 -7.61
N ARG A 137 -19.97 -8.49 -8.79
CA ARG A 137 -20.62 -7.28 -9.30
C ARG A 137 -21.63 -6.75 -8.30
N ARG A 138 -22.61 -7.56 -7.92
CA ARG A 138 -23.72 -7.17 -7.03
C ARG A 138 -23.20 -6.71 -5.67
N THR A 139 -22.30 -7.45 -5.05
CA THR A 139 -21.78 -7.12 -3.72
C THR A 139 -20.99 -5.82 -3.75
N ASN A 140 -20.09 -5.67 -4.72
CA ASN A 140 -19.27 -4.46 -4.81
C ASN A 140 -20.07 -3.21 -5.21
N ILE A 141 -21.12 -3.35 -6.03
CA ILE A 141 -22.04 -2.22 -6.31
C ILE A 141 -22.74 -1.77 -5.03
N GLN A 142 -23.27 -2.71 -4.25
CA GLN A 142 -23.93 -2.38 -2.97
C GLN A 142 -22.96 -1.73 -1.98
N GLU A 143 -21.76 -2.28 -1.81
CA GLU A 143 -20.71 -1.68 -0.99
C GLU A 143 -20.36 -0.27 -1.46
N LEU A 144 -20.19 -0.08 -2.77
CA LEU A 144 -19.89 1.23 -3.34
C LEU A 144 -21.01 2.25 -3.05
N LEU A 145 -22.27 1.87 -3.20
CA LEU A 145 -23.40 2.77 -2.92
C LEU A 145 -23.42 3.21 -1.45
N VAL A 146 -23.16 2.29 -0.52
CA VAL A 146 -23.03 2.61 0.91
C VAL A 146 -21.83 3.52 1.18
N GLU A 147 -20.70 3.26 0.53
CA GLU A 147 -19.51 4.11 0.67
C GLU A 147 -19.72 5.52 0.10
N LEU A 148 -20.52 5.67 -0.95
CA LEU A 148 -20.85 6.98 -1.54
C LEU A 148 -21.78 7.83 -0.67
N GLU A 149 -22.42 7.26 0.35
CA GLU A 149 -23.15 8.01 1.37
C GLU A 149 -22.21 8.66 2.42
N LYS A 150 -20.92 8.27 2.46
CA LYS A 150 -19.94 8.80 3.39
C LYS A 150 -19.20 10.00 2.78
N GLY A 151 -19.30 11.15 3.44
CA GLY A 151 -18.64 12.38 2.99
C GLY A 151 -17.12 12.22 2.82
N GLU A 152 -16.48 11.47 3.72
CA GLU A 152 -15.05 11.19 3.64
C GLU A 152 -14.64 10.44 2.36
N THR A 153 -15.42 9.41 1.99
CA THR A 153 -15.21 8.63 0.76
C THR A 153 -15.39 9.49 -0.48
N VAL A 154 -16.49 10.26 -0.54
CA VAL A 154 -16.76 11.16 -1.67
C VAL A 154 -15.68 12.22 -1.80
N ALA A 155 -15.22 12.79 -0.69
CA ALA A 155 -14.16 13.79 -0.67
C ALA A 155 -12.81 13.22 -1.14
N TYR A 156 -12.45 11.99 -0.72
CA TYR A 156 -11.22 11.34 -1.16
C TYR A 156 -11.24 11.02 -2.66
N ARG A 157 -12.33 10.43 -3.14
CA ARG A 157 -12.54 10.13 -4.56
C ARG A 157 -12.44 11.39 -5.43
N LYS A 158 -13.09 12.48 -5.00
CA LYS A 158 -13.01 13.74 -5.73
C LYS A 158 -11.64 14.37 -5.68
N LEU A 159 -10.92 14.25 -4.56
CA LEU A 159 -9.55 14.76 -4.44
C LEU A 159 -8.59 14.02 -5.37
N THR A 160 -8.61 12.70 -5.39
CA THR A 160 -7.72 11.89 -6.26
C THR A 160 -8.01 12.13 -7.73
N GLU A 161 -9.27 12.25 -8.12
CA GLU A 161 -9.67 12.64 -9.47
C GLU A 161 -9.09 14.01 -9.87
N LEU A 162 -9.13 15.00 -8.98
CA LEU A 162 -8.59 16.34 -9.23
C LEU A 162 -7.07 16.37 -9.28
N ILE A 163 -6.40 15.57 -8.46
CA ILE A 163 -4.93 15.50 -8.39
C ILE A 163 -4.34 14.78 -9.61
N PHE A 164 -4.90 13.64 -9.97
CA PHE A 164 -4.34 12.76 -10.99
C PHE A 164 -5.08 12.85 -12.33
N GLY A 165 -6.37 13.16 -12.32
CA GLY A 165 -7.24 13.10 -13.49
C GLY A 165 -8.12 11.83 -13.53
N GLU A 166 -9.30 11.94 -14.13
CA GLU A 166 -10.31 10.86 -14.16
C GLU A 166 -9.90 9.60 -14.96
N ASN A 167 -8.92 9.75 -15.85
CA ASN A 167 -8.40 8.65 -16.68
C ASN A 167 -7.04 8.11 -16.18
N HIS A 168 -6.49 8.71 -15.14
CA HIS A 168 -5.24 8.24 -14.53
C HIS A 168 -5.50 7.01 -13.64
N PRO A 169 -4.61 6.00 -13.60
CA PRO A 169 -4.80 4.82 -12.73
C PRO A 169 -5.06 5.15 -11.27
N TYR A 170 -4.44 6.20 -10.74
CA TYR A 170 -4.64 6.64 -9.35
C TYR A 170 -5.76 7.67 -9.18
N GLY A 171 -6.32 8.20 -10.26
CA GLY A 171 -7.37 9.21 -10.24
C GLY A 171 -8.75 8.70 -10.60
N TYR A 172 -8.86 7.63 -11.39
CA TYR A 172 -10.16 7.12 -11.75
C TYR A 172 -10.88 6.49 -10.55
N ASN A 173 -12.18 6.73 -10.48
CA ASN A 173 -13.04 6.20 -9.44
C ASN A 173 -14.12 5.33 -10.09
N SER A 174 -14.11 4.03 -9.73
CA SER A 174 -15.09 3.07 -10.26
C SER A 174 -16.53 3.49 -9.92
N MET A 175 -17.43 3.31 -10.89
CA MET A 175 -18.86 3.56 -10.77
C MET A 175 -19.63 2.24 -10.94
N PRO A 176 -20.92 2.17 -10.57
CA PRO A 176 -21.72 0.96 -10.77
C PRO A 176 -21.66 0.41 -12.21
N ALA A 177 -21.67 1.29 -13.20
CA ALA A 177 -21.56 0.91 -14.62
C ALA A 177 -20.24 0.20 -14.96
N ASP A 178 -19.13 0.50 -14.28
CA ASP A 178 -17.85 -0.18 -14.51
C ASP A 178 -17.95 -1.64 -14.03
N TYR A 179 -18.63 -1.90 -12.91
CA TYR A 179 -18.87 -3.26 -12.41
C TYR A 179 -19.83 -4.04 -13.31
N GLU A 180 -20.84 -3.41 -13.86
CA GLU A 180 -21.76 -4.04 -14.83
C GLU A 180 -21.06 -4.37 -16.15
N ALA A 181 -20.09 -3.55 -16.55
CA ALA A 181 -19.39 -3.67 -17.82
C ALA A 181 -18.27 -4.72 -17.86
N ILE A 182 -17.72 -5.13 -16.68
CA ILE A 182 -16.64 -6.12 -16.61
C ILE A 182 -17.16 -7.51 -16.97
N GLN A 183 -16.45 -8.25 -17.80
CA GLN A 183 -16.83 -9.57 -18.27
C GLN A 183 -15.79 -10.62 -17.88
N ARG A 184 -16.20 -11.88 -17.86
CA ARG A 184 -15.31 -13.03 -17.60
C ARG A 184 -14.09 -13.06 -18.55
N SER A 185 -14.29 -12.72 -19.83
CA SER A 185 -13.21 -12.63 -20.81
C SER A 185 -12.15 -11.59 -20.44
N ASP A 186 -12.55 -10.47 -19.82
CA ASP A 186 -11.62 -9.43 -19.38
C ASP A 186 -10.73 -9.95 -18.25
N LEU A 187 -11.31 -10.73 -17.32
CA LEU A 187 -10.55 -11.35 -16.23
C LEU A 187 -9.57 -12.40 -16.74
N GLN A 188 -10.04 -13.27 -17.66
CA GLN A 188 -9.19 -14.31 -18.29
C GLN A 188 -8.04 -13.68 -19.07
N HIS A 189 -8.31 -12.63 -19.84
CA HIS A 189 -7.29 -11.92 -20.59
C HIS A 189 -6.26 -11.28 -19.62
N PHE A 190 -6.74 -10.56 -18.61
CA PHE A 190 -5.88 -9.91 -17.61
C PHE A 190 -5.04 -10.92 -16.84
N PHE A 191 -5.63 -12.04 -16.41
CA PHE A 191 -4.93 -13.13 -15.74
C PHE A 191 -3.83 -13.73 -16.61
N ASN A 192 -4.16 -14.13 -17.84
CA ASN A 192 -3.20 -14.77 -18.76
C ASN A 192 -2.03 -13.83 -19.11
N THR A 193 -2.26 -12.52 -19.13
CA THR A 193 -1.24 -11.53 -19.46
C THR A 193 -0.32 -11.24 -18.27
N TRP A 194 -0.88 -11.07 -17.08
CA TRP A 194 -0.15 -10.49 -15.96
C TRP A 194 0.20 -11.46 -14.83
N TYR A 195 -0.48 -12.62 -14.71
CA TYR A 195 -0.19 -13.61 -13.66
C TYR A 195 0.77 -14.70 -14.19
N THR A 196 1.95 -14.27 -14.58
CA THR A 196 2.99 -15.14 -15.17
C THR A 196 4.21 -15.21 -14.27
N PRO A 197 5.01 -16.29 -14.32
CA PRO A 197 6.26 -16.39 -13.54
C PRO A 197 7.25 -15.24 -13.81
N THR A 198 7.28 -14.73 -15.04
CA THR A 198 8.16 -13.60 -15.43
C THR A 198 7.70 -12.26 -14.90
N ASN A 199 6.43 -12.13 -14.48
CA ASN A 199 5.86 -10.94 -13.88
C ASN A 199 5.59 -11.10 -12.37
N GLY A 200 6.02 -12.22 -11.80
CA GLY A 200 5.75 -12.61 -10.42
C GLY A 200 6.98 -12.57 -9.52
N LEU A 201 6.73 -12.39 -8.22
CA LEU A 201 7.70 -12.52 -7.14
C LEU A 201 7.07 -13.39 -6.06
N LEU A 202 7.86 -14.24 -5.41
CA LEU A 202 7.43 -15.02 -4.25
C LEU A 202 8.26 -14.63 -3.04
N PHE A 203 7.59 -14.31 -1.93
CA PHE A 203 8.22 -14.05 -0.64
C PHE A 203 7.84 -15.16 0.32
N ALA A 204 8.83 -15.74 1.00
CA ALA A 204 8.63 -16.79 1.98
C ALA A 204 9.29 -16.39 3.30
N SER A 205 8.55 -16.38 4.39
CA SER A 205 9.07 -16.01 5.70
C SER A 205 8.52 -16.89 6.82
N GLY A 206 9.28 -17.02 7.90
CA GLY A 206 9.02 -17.94 8.99
C GLY A 206 9.95 -19.15 8.93
N ARG A 207 9.46 -20.36 9.14
CA ARG A 207 10.25 -21.60 9.05
C ARG A 207 10.31 -22.09 7.61
N ILE A 208 11.38 -21.71 6.89
CA ILE A 208 11.55 -22.01 5.46
C ILE A 208 12.72 -22.99 5.28
N ASP A 209 12.50 -24.21 5.76
CA ASP A 209 13.47 -25.31 5.61
C ASP A 209 13.45 -25.91 4.19
N GLN A 210 14.28 -26.94 3.95
CA GLN A 210 14.39 -27.58 2.64
C GLN A 210 13.08 -28.18 2.17
N GLU A 211 12.26 -28.75 3.07
CA GLU A 211 10.95 -29.30 2.72
C GLU A 211 10.02 -28.23 2.12
N VAL A 212 9.98 -27.02 2.75
CA VAL A 212 9.17 -25.90 2.22
C VAL A 212 9.71 -25.45 0.86
N ARG A 213 11.05 -25.34 0.71
CA ARG A 213 11.67 -24.97 -0.58
C ARG A 213 11.34 -25.95 -1.69
N ASP A 214 11.38 -27.26 -1.39
CA ASP A 214 11.03 -28.31 -2.35
C ASP A 214 9.55 -28.22 -2.75
N LEU A 215 8.65 -27.94 -1.78
CA LEU A 215 7.22 -27.69 -2.05
C LEU A 215 7.03 -26.47 -2.95
N LEU A 216 7.74 -25.37 -2.69
CA LEU A 216 7.66 -24.17 -3.52
C LEU A 216 8.07 -24.51 -4.97
N ASN A 217 9.19 -25.22 -5.15
CA ASN A 217 9.61 -25.60 -6.49
C ASN A 217 8.64 -26.60 -7.16
N GLN A 218 8.12 -27.56 -6.40
CA GLN A 218 7.16 -28.54 -6.91
C GLN A 218 5.86 -27.90 -7.41
N TYR A 219 5.33 -26.89 -6.71
CA TYR A 219 3.99 -26.35 -7.00
C TYR A 219 4.03 -25.01 -7.75
N PHE A 220 5.06 -24.20 -7.57
CA PHE A 220 5.20 -22.90 -8.26
C PHE A 220 6.27 -22.93 -9.37
N GLY A 221 7.22 -23.87 -9.34
CA GLY A 221 8.32 -23.95 -10.30
C GLY A 221 7.98 -24.63 -11.63
N ARG A 222 6.77 -25.17 -11.79
CA ARG A 222 6.36 -25.82 -13.04
C ARG A 222 6.22 -24.79 -14.16
N ALA A 223 6.62 -25.18 -15.37
CA ALA A 223 6.41 -24.35 -16.56
C ALA A 223 4.93 -24.04 -16.74
N HIS A 224 4.59 -22.77 -16.87
CA HIS A 224 3.24 -22.33 -17.20
C HIS A 224 2.99 -22.71 -18.66
N GLN A 225 2.10 -23.64 -18.92
CA GLN A 225 1.65 -24.19 -20.24
C GLN A 225 2.73 -24.36 -21.33
N ALA A 226 2.66 -25.50 -22.02
CA ALA A 226 3.60 -25.93 -23.04
C ALA A 226 3.94 -24.85 -24.07
N GLY A 227 5.18 -24.39 -24.10
CA GLY A 227 5.72 -23.56 -25.17
C GLY A 227 6.62 -22.37 -24.77
N ALA A 228 6.65 -21.96 -23.55
CA ALA A 228 7.61 -20.92 -23.14
C ALA A 228 8.99 -21.54 -22.89
N ALA A 229 10.00 -21.09 -23.63
CA ALA A 229 11.39 -21.44 -23.37
C ALA A 229 11.78 -20.98 -21.95
N LEU A 230 12.45 -21.85 -21.21
CA LEU A 230 13.01 -21.48 -19.90
C LEU A 230 14.00 -20.31 -20.10
N PRO A 231 13.92 -19.27 -19.27
CA PRO A 231 14.85 -18.15 -19.35
C PRO A 231 16.28 -18.63 -19.15
N THR A 232 17.21 -18.16 -19.98
CA THR A 232 18.64 -18.43 -19.85
C THR A 232 19.21 -17.79 -18.57
N LYS A 233 20.36 -18.28 -18.08
CA LYS A 233 21.02 -17.70 -16.88
C LYS A 233 21.23 -16.18 -16.97
N SER A 234 21.53 -15.65 -18.16
CA SER A 234 21.69 -14.20 -18.39
C SER A 234 20.36 -13.43 -18.34
N GLU A 235 19.26 -14.08 -18.73
CA GLU A 235 17.90 -13.52 -18.57
C GLU A 235 17.42 -13.62 -17.11
N GLN A 236 17.90 -14.60 -16.36
CA GLN A 236 17.64 -14.77 -14.92
C GLN A 236 18.29 -13.68 -14.07
N GLU A 237 19.48 -13.23 -14.44
CA GLU A 237 20.13 -12.04 -13.84
C GLU A 237 19.44 -10.73 -14.24
N SER A 238 18.76 -10.72 -15.40
CA SER A 238 17.92 -9.62 -15.88
C SER A 238 16.53 -9.59 -15.23
N VAL A 239 16.05 -10.64 -14.56
CA VAL A 239 14.70 -10.66 -13.94
C VAL A 239 14.58 -9.60 -12.84
N ALA A 240 15.67 -9.28 -12.14
CA ALA A 240 15.71 -8.09 -11.28
C ALA A 240 15.55 -6.78 -12.08
N HIS A 241 15.88 -6.77 -13.37
CA HIS A 241 15.69 -5.63 -14.30
C HIS A 241 14.32 -5.66 -15.02
N LEU A 242 13.65 -6.81 -15.16
CA LEU A 242 12.32 -6.88 -15.78
C LEU A 242 11.22 -6.23 -14.93
N ILE A 243 11.48 -6.12 -13.64
CA ILE A 243 10.65 -5.31 -12.75
C ILE A 243 10.86 -3.80 -13.04
N ASN A 244 11.90 -3.38 -13.73
CA ASN A 244 12.31 -2.01 -14.01
C ASN A 244 11.79 -1.43 -15.33
N GLN A 245 10.77 -1.98 -15.95
CA GLN A 245 10.14 -1.26 -17.05
C GLN A 245 9.29 -0.14 -16.47
N ASP A 246 9.78 1.09 -16.62
CA ASP A 246 8.99 2.29 -16.44
C ASP A 246 7.73 2.14 -17.28
N LEU A 247 6.59 2.02 -16.63
CA LEU A 247 5.33 2.15 -17.32
C LEU A 247 5.29 3.59 -17.82
N ASP A 248 5.13 3.75 -19.11
CA ASP A 248 4.86 5.06 -19.73
C ASP A 248 3.46 5.51 -19.24
N VAL A 249 3.44 6.05 -18.03
CA VAL A 249 2.22 6.63 -17.46
C VAL A 249 1.97 7.92 -18.23
N PRO A 250 0.86 8.03 -18.96
CA PRO A 250 0.59 9.20 -19.77
C PRO A 250 0.74 10.49 -18.95
N HIS A 251 1.49 11.46 -19.45
CA HIS A 251 1.57 12.79 -18.86
C HIS A 251 0.21 13.47 -18.94
N PHE A 252 -0.48 13.51 -17.82
CA PHE A 252 -1.78 14.19 -17.70
C PHE A 252 -1.56 15.69 -17.51
N SER A 253 -2.39 16.49 -18.17
CA SER A 253 -2.37 17.93 -18.06
C SER A 253 -2.50 18.39 -16.62
N VAL A 254 -1.59 19.26 -16.16
CA VAL A 254 -1.65 19.85 -14.82
C VAL A 254 -2.86 20.76 -14.74
N VAL A 255 -3.88 20.34 -14.00
CA VAL A 255 -5.04 21.19 -13.68
C VAL A 255 -4.66 22.12 -12.54
N THR A 256 -5.01 23.40 -12.68
CA THR A 256 -4.75 24.40 -11.63
C THR A 256 -5.56 24.05 -10.36
N PRO A 257 -4.92 23.99 -9.19
CA PRO A 257 -5.62 23.71 -7.94
C PRO A 257 -6.74 24.70 -7.66
N GLN A 258 -7.88 24.19 -7.21
CA GLN A 258 -9.08 24.95 -6.91
C GLN A 258 -9.81 24.42 -5.69
N LYS A 259 -10.77 25.20 -5.22
CA LYS A 259 -11.71 24.77 -4.18
C LYS A 259 -12.97 24.20 -4.82
N VAL A 260 -13.33 23.00 -4.39
CA VAL A 260 -14.51 22.30 -4.88
C VAL A 260 -15.41 21.95 -3.68
N ASN A 261 -16.68 22.30 -3.78
CA ASN A 261 -17.69 21.88 -2.82
C ASN A 261 -18.62 20.87 -3.51
N VAL A 262 -18.76 19.70 -2.90
CA VAL A 262 -19.66 18.64 -3.37
C VAL A 262 -20.83 18.55 -2.39
N PRO A 263 -22.05 18.80 -2.81
CA PRO A 263 -23.21 18.66 -1.93
C PRO A 263 -23.46 17.19 -1.62
N LEU A 264 -23.70 16.88 -0.34
CA LEU A 264 -24.12 15.57 0.14
C LEU A 264 -25.35 15.77 1.06
N PRO A 265 -26.57 15.75 0.49
CA PRO A 265 -27.78 15.98 1.25
C PRO A 265 -27.95 15.02 2.43
N GLY A 266 -28.28 15.55 3.61
CA GLY A 266 -28.44 14.76 4.83
C GLY A 266 -27.15 14.51 5.63
N SER A 267 -25.99 14.97 5.15
CA SER A 267 -24.76 14.88 5.90
C SER A 267 -24.78 15.73 7.16
N LEU A 268 -24.44 15.16 8.31
CA LEU A 268 -24.33 15.86 9.59
C LEU A 268 -22.98 16.57 9.78
N GLN A 269 -21.99 16.21 8.98
CA GLN A 269 -20.63 16.75 9.02
C GLN A 269 -20.17 17.16 7.63
N THR A 270 -19.23 18.07 7.56
CA THR A 270 -18.50 18.37 6.33
C THR A 270 -17.18 17.65 6.34
N ALA A 271 -16.99 16.74 5.41
CA ALA A 271 -15.68 16.13 5.16
C ALA A 271 -14.78 17.11 4.38
N ILE A 272 -13.55 17.25 4.79
CA ILE A 272 -12.55 18.15 4.20
C ILE A 272 -11.34 17.32 3.80
N LYS A 273 -10.97 17.38 2.53
CA LYS A 273 -9.70 16.86 2.01
C LYS A 273 -8.93 18.00 1.34
N ILE A 274 -7.70 18.22 1.77
CA ILE A 274 -6.82 19.24 1.21
C ILE A 274 -5.56 18.52 0.74
N GLY A 275 -5.29 18.51 -0.55
CA GLY A 275 -4.18 17.71 -1.08
C GLY A 275 -3.54 18.30 -2.32
N ARG A 276 -2.37 17.77 -2.63
CA ARG A 276 -1.59 18.09 -3.83
C ARG A 276 -0.89 16.87 -4.39
N ARG A 277 -0.56 16.89 -5.68
CA ARG A 277 0.32 15.88 -6.29
C ARG A 277 1.72 16.01 -5.69
N LEU A 278 2.34 14.86 -5.44
CA LEU A 278 3.75 14.71 -5.10
C LEU A 278 4.39 13.74 -6.09
N PHE A 279 5.46 13.15 -5.68
CA PHE A 279 6.31 12.22 -6.40
C PHE A 279 6.25 10.83 -5.74
N ASP A 280 6.81 9.84 -6.41
CA ASP A 280 7.00 8.49 -5.88
C ASP A 280 8.09 8.41 -4.79
N ARG A 281 8.32 7.21 -4.26
CA ARG A 281 9.28 6.98 -3.16
C ARG A 281 10.75 7.11 -3.55
N ASN A 282 11.05 7.10 -4.85
CA ASN A 282 12.44 7.19 -5.32
C ASN A 282 12.92 8.65 -5.45
N HIS A 283 12.02 9.61 -5.25
CA HIS A 283 12.37 11.03 -5.30
C HIS A 283 13.33 11.40 -4.15
N PRO A 284 14.40 12.19 -4.40
CA PRO A 284 15.39 12.58 -3.38
C PRO A 284 14.79 13.19 -2.10
N ASP A 285 13.70 13.95 -2.24
CA ASP A 285 13.04 14.63 -1.12
C ASP A 285 12.06 13.74 -0.33
N PHE A 286 11.82 12.50 -0.79
CA PHE A 286 10.82 11.63 -0.18
C PHE A 286 11.08 11.40 1.31
N ASN A 287 12.30 11.03 1.69
CA ASN A 287 12.65 10.77 3.08
C ASN A 287 12.45 12.00 3.98
N GLY A 288 12.79 13.19 3.46
CA GLY A 288 12.53 14.46 4.15
C GLY A 288 11.03 14.75 4.29
N MET A 289 10.24 14.42 3.25
CA MET A 289 8.78 14.57 3.30
C MET A 289 8.11 13.63 4.29
N VAL A 290 8.64 12.43 4.52
CA VAL A 290 8.18 11.54 5.60
C VAL A 290 8.30 12.23 6.97
N VAL A 291 9.45 12.85 7.24
CA VAL A 291 9.66 13.58 8.50
C VAL A 291 8.75 14.81 8.58
N LEU A 292 8.69 15.62 7.52
CA LEU A 292 7.84 16.81 7.45
C LEU A 292 6.35 16.48 7.64
N ASN A 293 5.87 15.43 7.00
CA ASN A 293 4.49 14.97 7.17
C ASN A 293 4.22 14.49 8.60
N THR A 294 5.17 13.82 9.24
CA THR A 294 5.03 13.38 10.63
C THR A 294 4.89 14.58 11.56
N VAL A 295 5.71 15.62 11.40
CA VAL A 295 5.54 16.90 12.13
C VAL A 295 4.17 17.51 11.89
N LEU A 296 3.70 17.52 10.63
CA LEU A 296 2.44 18.15 10.26
C LEU A 296 1.23 17.43 10.83
N GLY A 297 1.04 16.15 10.53
CA GLY A 297 -0.18 15.40 10.83
C GLY A 297 -0.01 13.89 10.90
N GLY A 298 1.22 13.36 10.84
CA GLY A 298 1.48 11.92 10.75
C GLY A 298 1.41 11.15 12.06
N TYR A 299 1.18 11.80 13.20
CA TYR A 299 1.03 11.14 14.51
C TYR A 299 0.15 11.94 15.46
N PHE A 300 -0.20 11.35 16.60
CA PHE A 300 -1.13 11.95 17.54
C PHE A 300 -0.64 13.27 18.15
N GLY A 301 0.66 13.42 18.39
CA GLY A 301 1.28 14.67 18.88
C GLY A 301 1.58 15.71 17.79
N SER A 302 1.16 15.51 16.57
CA SER A 302 1.44 16.38 15.43
C SER A 302 0.79 17.77 15.56
N ARG A 303 1.26 18.72 14.74
CA ARG A 303 0.76 20.11 14.79
C ARG A 303 -0.74 20.22 14.47
N LEU A 304 -1.22 19.45 13.48
CA LEU A 304 -2.66 19.45 13.15
C LEU A 304 -3.49 18.92 14.32
N MET A 305 -3.09 17.79 14.92
CA MET A 305 -3.79 17.21 16.07
C MET A 305 -3.79 18.16 17.27
N THR A 306 -2.63 18.63 17.66
CA THR A 306 -2.48 19.52 18.83
C THR A 306 -3.23 20.84 18.66
N ASN A 307 -3.17 21.47 17.46
CA ASN A 307 -3.79 22.80 17.30
C ASN A 307 -5.27 22.73 16.93
N ILE A 308 -5.66 21.84 16.00
CA ILE A 308 -7.01 21.85 15.44
C ILE A 308 -7.96 21.02 16.29
N ARG A 309 -7.51 19.84 16.72
CA ARG A 309 -8.31 18.97 17.58
C ARG A 309 -8.28 19.41 19.03
N GLU A 310 -7.08 19.46 19.66
CA GLU A 310 -6.99 19.68 21.11
C GLU A 310 -7.25 21.14 21.51
N LYS A 311 -6.50 22.10 20.92
CA LYS A 311 -6.62 23.51 21.32
C LYS A 311 -7.88 24.20 20.81
N LYS A 312 -8.33 23.89 19.60
CA LYS A 312 -9.48 24.56 18.99
C LYS A 312 -10.79 23.75 19.07
N GLY A 313 -10.75 22.44 19.32
CA GLY A 313 -11.93 21.59 19.40
C GLY A 313 -12.78 21.62 18.14
N LEU A 314 -12.14 21.71 16.95
CA LEU A 314 -12.88 21.82 15.68
C LEU A 314 -13.31 20.45 15.14
N THR A 315 -12.56 19.40 15.47
CA THR A 315 -12.78 18.04 14.98
C THR A 315 -12.39 17.02 16.02
N TYR A 316 -12.85 15.78 15.85
CA TYR A 316 -12.43 14.62 16.61
C TYR A 316 -11.13 13.99 16.06
N ASN A 317 -10.93 14.06 14.74
CA ASN A 317 -9.74 13.50 14.09
C ASN A 317 -9.29 14.38 12.91
N ILE A 318 -7.97 14.58 12.81
CA ILE A 318 -7.31 15.24 11.70
C ILE A 318 -5.94 14.62 11.49
N TYR A 319 -5.58 14.33 10.25
CA TYR A 319 -4.28 13.77 9.92
C TYR A 319 -3.78 14.27 8.57
N SER A 320 -2.50 14.08 8.33
CA SER A 320 -1.91 14.20 6.99
C SER A 320 -1.16 12.92 6.63
N THR A 321 -1.15 12.59 5.36
CA THR A 321 -0.42 11.42 4.83
C THR A 321 0.23 11.76 3.50
N VAL A 322 1.33 11.08 3.22
CA VAL A 322 1.98 11.01 1.91
C VAL A 322 1.71 9.62 1.35
N ASP A 323 0.82 9.55 0.37
CA ASP A 323 0.58 8.33 -0.40
C ASP A 323 1.54 8.32 -1.59
N ALA A 324 2.51 7.41 -1.54
CA ALA A 324 3.45 7.19 -2.62
C ALA A 324 3.11 5.87 -3.31
N TYR A 325 2.85 5.94 -4.60
CA TYR A 325 2.61 4.83 -5.51
C TYR A 325 3.89 4.50 -6.28
N LEU A 326 3.88 3.48 -7.13
CA LEU A 326 5.05 3.10 -7.91
C LEU A 326 5.51 4.20 -8.88
N ASN A 327 4.58 4.99 -9.44
CA ASN A 327 4.88 5.95 -10.49
C ASN A 327 4.46 7.39 -10.16
N ASP A 328 3.91 7.65 -8.99
CA ASP A 328 3.37 8.96 -8.62
C ASP A 328 3.12 9.04 -7.11
N GLY A 329 2.60 10.16 -6.61
CA GLY A 329 2.22 10.31 -5.23
C GLY A 329 1.36 11.52 -4.95
N CYS A 330 0.82 11.58 -3.73
CA CYS A 330 0.13 12.76 -3.24
C CYS A 330 0.36 12.97 -1.74
N LEU A 331 0.28 14.22 -1.33
CA LEU A 331 0.13 14.63 0.07
C LEU A 331 -1.30 15.10 0.26
N TYR A 332 -1.97 14.61 1.29
CA TYR A 332 -3.25 15.19 1.67
C TYR A 332 -3.47 15.26 3.17
N ILE A 333 -4.34 16.17 3.57
CA ILE A 333 -4.84 16.39 4.92
C ILE A 333 -6.32 16.06 4.92
N ALA A 334 -6.78 15.32 5.92
CA ALA A 334 -8.15 14.86 6.04
C ALA A 334 -8.72 15.16 7.42
N THR A 335 -9.99 15.61 7.43
CA THR A 335 -10.76 15.80 8.66
C THR A 335 -12.25 15.89 8.35
N GLU A 336 -13.07 15.70 9.38
CA GLU A 336 -14.51 15.97 9.35
C GLU A 336 -14.86 16.95 10.48
N VAL A 337 -15.70 17.90 10.18
CA VAL A 337 -16.10 18.96 11.12
C VAL A 337 -17.59 19.23 10.98
N SER A 338 -18.21 19.89 11.98
CA SER A 338 -19.55 20.42 11.80
C SER A 338 -19.57 21.51 10.71
N PRO A 339 -20.65 21.61 9.92
CA PRO A 339 -20.70 22.45 8.71
C PRO A 339 -20.30 23.90 8.95
N GLU A 340 -20.77 24.50 10.05
CA GLU A 340 -20.45 25.88 10.42
C GLU A 340 -18.97 26.12 10.76
N LYS A 341 -18.21 25.06 11.09
CA LYS A 341 -16.76 25.12 11.39
C LYS A 341 -15.88 24.90 10.18
N SER A 342 -16.43 24.45 9.04
CA SER A 342 -15.67 24.04 7.85
C SER A 342 -14.68 25.12 7.38
N ALA A 343 -15.14 26.33 7.14
CA ALA A 343 -14.28 27.42 6.70
C ALA A 343 -13.18 27.77 7.73
N THR A 344 -13.49 27.62 9.02
CA THR A 344 -12.53 27.88 10.11
C THR A 344 -11.45 26.79 10.16
N ALA A 345 -11.85 25.52 9.97
CA ALA A 345 -10.92 24.40 9.92
C ALA A 345 -9.95 24.52 8.73
N VAL A 346 -10.46 24.82 7.53
CA VAL A 346 -9.61 25.04 6.34
C VAL A 346 -8.59 26.16 6.58
N ARG A 347 -9.01 27.30 7.15
CA ARG A 347 -8.08 28.39 7.51
C ARG A 347 -7.05 27.94 8.54
N ALA A 348 -7.47 27.18 9.55
CA ALA A 348 -6.56 26.69 10.59
C ALA A 348 -5.51 25.72 10.01
N ILE A 349 -5.89 24.84 9.09
CA ILE A 349 -4.98 23.93 8.38
C ILE A 349 -3.93 24.74 7.60
N PHE A 350 -4.36 25.67 6.76
CA PHE A 350 -3.40 26.49 6.00
C PHE A 350 -2.51 27.37 6.87
N ASN A 351 -2.96 27.77 8.06
CA ASN A 351 -2.12 28.46 9.02
C ASN A 351 -1.00 27.56 9.58
N GLU A 352 -1.24 26.26 9.78
CA GLU A 352 -0.18 25.32 10.18
C GLU A 352 0.82 25.10 9.04
N LEU A 353 0.38 24.96 7.80
CA LEU A 353 1.26 24.88 6.63
C LEU A 353 2.12 26.17 6.52
N LYS A 354 1.51 27.34 6.74
CA LYS A 354 2.22 28.62 6.74
C LYS A 354 3.30 28.67 7.83
N LYS A 355 2.99 28.24 9.05
CA LYS A 355 3.95 28.22 10.17
C LYS A 355 5.17 27.33 9.84
N LEU A 356 4.96 26.16 9.23
CA LEU A 356 6.06 25.28 8.83
C LEU A 356 6.98 25.92 7.78
N ARG A 357 6.43 26.76 6.88
CA ARG A 357 7.23 27.50 5.89
C ARG A 357 7.99 28.68 6.48
N GLU A 358 7.42 29.34 7.48
CA GLU A 358 7.95 30.61 8.02
C GLU A 358 8.86 30.43 9.23
N LYS A 359 8.73 29.32 9.95
CA LYS A 359 9.46 29.09 11.20
C LYS A 359 10.07 27.68 11.22
N PRO A 360 11.33 27.55 11.61
CA PRO A 360 11.95 26.24 11.78
C PRO A 360 11.21 25.44 12.86
N VAL A 361 11.26 24.12 12.75
CA VAL A 361 10.74 23.19 13.76
C VAL A 361 11.65 23.26 14.99
N PRO A 362 11.13 23.48 16.21
CA PRO A 362 11.92 23.42 17.43
C PRO A 362 12.61 22.06 17.61
N GLU A 363 13.84 22.05 18.15
CA GLU A 363 14.61 20.82 18.30
C GLU A 363 13.93 19.79 19.21
N GLU A 364 13.22 20.24 20.23
CA GLU A 364 12.45 19.36 21.11
C GLU A 364 11.34 18.61 20.33
N GLU A 365 10.59 19.32 19.48
CA GLU A 365 9.56 18.73 18.61
C GLU A 365 10.19 17.78 17.57
N LEU A 366 11.31 18.19 16.98
CA LEU A 366 12.02 17.38 15.98
C LEU A 366 12.60 16.10 16.59
N SER A 367 13.15 16.17 17.79
CA SER A 367 13.64 15.01 18.53
C SER A 367 12.52 14.00 18.83
N MET A 368 11.34 14.46 19.26
CA MET A 368 10.18 13.58 19.46
C MET A 368 9.75 12.91 18.18
N VAL A 369 9.70 13.65 17.07
CA VAL A 369 9.32 13.10 15.74
C VAL A 369 10.34 12.05 15.25
N ARG A 370 11.65 12.34 15.41
CA ARG A 370 12.70 11.36 15.07
C ARG A 370 12.52 10.06 15.86
N ASN A 371 12.36 10.15 17.17
CA ASN A 371 12.15 8.99 18.03
C ASN A 371 10.88 8.21 17.67
N TYR A 372 9.80 8.90 17.33
CA TYR A 372 8.57 8.28 16.88
C TYR A 372 8.76 7.48 15.59
N ILE A 373 9.37 8.08 14.56
CA ILE A 373 9.62 7.40 13.28
C ILE A 373 10.56 6.22 13.46
N LEU A 374 11.67 6.38 14.19
CA LEU A 374 12.62 5.29 14.47
C LEU A 374 11.94 4.13 15.23
N GLY A 375 11.07 4.45 16.18
CA GLY A 375 10.27 3.46 16.89
C GLY A 375 9.30 2.71 15.96
N MET A 376 8.67 3.40 15.03
CA MET A 376 7.80 2.77 14.02
C MET A 376 8.60 1.86 13.08
N LEU A 377 9.77 2.29 12.62
CA LEU A 377 10.63 1.47 11.77
C LEU A 377 11.08 0.20 12.49
N LEU A 378 11.43 0.29 13.78
CA LEU A 378 11.75 -0.89 14.59
C LEU A 378 10.59 -1.86 14.73
N ASN A 379 9.39 -1.33 14.99
CA ASN A 379 8.19 -2.16 15.08
C ASN A 379 7.89 -2.89 13.77
N GLY A 380 8.17 -2.22 12.63
CA GLY A 380 8.05 -2.82 11.30
C GLY A 380 9.10 -3.92 11.01
N LEU A 381 10.11 -4.08 11.85
CA LEU A 381 11.12 -5.14 11.75
C LEU A 381 10.92 -6.26 12.77
N ASP A 382 9.87 -6.21 13.58
CA ASP A 382 9.61 -7.22 14.62
C ASP A 382 9.05 -8.50 14.00
N GLY A 383 9.92 -9.51 13.99
CA GLY A 383 9.60 -10.86 13.52
C GLY A 383 9.54 -11.03 12.00
N PRO A 384 9.32 -12.28 11.53
CA PRO A 384 9.40 -12.63 10.11
C PRO A 384 8.31 -11.99 9.26
N ILE A 385 7.12 -11.82 9.80
CA ILE A 385 5.95 -11.31 9.07
C ILE A 385 6.17 -9.85 8.71
N ASN A 386 6.43 -9.00 9.71
CA ASN A 386 6.61 -7.55 9.50
C ASN A 386 7.86 -7.26 8.67
N SER A 387 8.98 -7.94 8.97
CA SER A 387 10.22 -7.81 8.19
C SER A 387 10.03 -8.18 6.72
N SER A 388 9.26 -9.25 6.45
CA SER A 388 8.93 -9.68 5.09
C SER A 388 8.12 -8.63 4.34
N GLU A 389 7.18 -7.94 5.00
CA GLU A 389 6.38 -6.89 4.40
C GLU A 389 7.23 -5.66 4.05
N MET A 390 8.14 -5.27 4.92
CA MET A 390 9.06 -4.17 4.64
C MET A 390 9.97 -4.48 3.45
N ILE A 391 10.52 -5.69 3.40
CA ILE A 391 11.37 -6.13 2.29
C ILE A 391 10.56 -6.22 0.99
N ARG A 392 9.35 -6.79 1.04
CA ARG A 392 8.47 -6.87 -0.13
C ARG A 392 8.19 -5.47 -0.67
N ASN A 393 7.86 -4.50 0.20
CA ASN A 393 7.62 -3.12 -0.24
C ASN A 393 8.83 -2.54 -0.96
N GLN A 394 10.05 -2.68 -0.38
CA GLN A 394 11.25 -2.17 -1.03
C GLN A 394 11.49 -2.80 -2.41
N ILE A 395 11.41 -4.13 -2.50
CA ILE A 395 11.66 -4.84 -3.75
C ILE A 395 10.62 -4.46 -4.82
N VAL A 396 9.35 -4.42 -4.46
CA VAL A 396 8.26 -4.05 -5.36
C VAL A 396 8.34 -2.59 -5.82
N GLU A 397 8.82 -1.71 -4.94
CA GLU A 397 8.98 -0.27 -5.20
C GLU A 397 10.35 0.08 -5.84
N HIS A 398 11.10 -0.93 -6.29
CA HIS A 398 12.43 -0.78 -6.90
C HIS A 398 13.45 -0.05 -6.02
N GLN A 399 13.30 -0.21 -4.71
CA GLN A 399 14.22 0.36 -3.76
C GLN A 399 15.31 -0.65 -3.40
N SER A 400 16.53 -0.17 -3.27
CA SER A 400 17.63 -0.96 -2.75
C SER A 400 17.66 -0.94 -1.20
N PRO A 401 18.37 -1.87 -0.55
CA PRO A 401 18.55 -1.82 0.92
C PRO A 401 19.12 -0.49 1.41
N GLU A 402 19.95 0.18 0.60
CA GLU A 402 20.55 1.48 0.89
C GLU A 402 19.49 2.59 1.02
N ASN A 403 18.33 2.48 0.34
CA ASN A 403 17.22 3.41 0.49
C ASN A 403 16.65 3.40 1.91
N PHE A 404 16.56 2.22 2.53
CA PHE A 404 16.14 2.11 3.93
C PHE A 404 17.17 2.72 4.88
N GLU A 405 18.46 2.46 4.65
CA GLU A 405 19.54 3.07 5.42
C GLU A 405 19.54 4.60 5.25
N ALA A 406 19.30 5.11 4.04
CA ALA A 406 19.17 6.52 3.75
C ALA A 406 17.96 7.14 4.46
N LEU A 407 16.82 6.45 4.54
CA LEU A 407 15.67 6.90 5.33
C LEU A 407 16.06 7.03 6.82
N VAL A 408 16.67 6.01 7.40
CA VAL A 408 17.11 6.04 8.81
C VAL A 408 18.10 7.18 9.06
N ALA A 409 19.08 7.36 8.16
CA ALA A 409 20.06 8.44 8.23
C ALA A 409 19.38 9.82 8.13
N THR A 410 18.43 9.99 7.20
CA THR A 410 17.65 11.22 7.05
C THR A 410 16.85 11.53 8.32
N VAL A 411 16.13 10.55 8.86
CA VAL A 411 15.33 10.73 10.09
C VAL A 411 16.22 11.19 11.24
N ARG A 412 17.43 10.62 11.39
CA ARG A 412 18.37 10.99 12.45
C ARG A 412 19.00 12.37 12.26
N GLY A 413 19.34 12.71 11.02
CA GLY A 413 20.21 13.84 10.70
C GLY A 413 19.53 15.08 10.11
N ILE A 414 18.28 15.00 9.66
CA ILE A 414 17.63 16.13 9.01
C ILE A 414 17.53 17.34 9.94
N SER A 415 17.98 18.51 9.46
CA SER A 415 17.94 19.73 10.25
C SER A 415 16.57 20.42 10.16
N ALA A 416 16.27 21.27 11.14
CA ALA A 416 15.08 22.12 11.13
C ALA A 416 15.04 23.05 9.90
N GLU A 417 16.21 23.50 9.43
CA GLU A 417 16.35 24.33 8.22
C GLU A 417 16.00 23.53 6.96
N ALA A 418 16.50 22.29 6.83
CA ALA A 418 16.18 21.41 5.71
C ALA A 418 14.68 21.13 5.65
N LEU A 419 14.03 20.86 6.79
CA LEU A 419 12.58 20.70 6.85
C LEU A 419 11.82 21.97 6.46
N GLN A 420 12.32 23.14 6.85
CA GLN A 420 11.72 24.41 6.47
C GLN A 420 11.83 24.64 4.96
N ASN A 421 12.96 24.30 4.33
CA ASN A 421 13.15 24.39 2.89
C ASN A 421 12.17 23.48 2.14
N LEU A 422 11.99 22.23 2.61
CA LEU A 422 10.98 21.32 2.06
C LEU A 422 9.56 21.89 2.23
N ALA A 423 9.25 22.47 3.39
CA ALA A 423 7.95 23.10 3.61
C ALA A 423 7.73 24.30 2.66
N GLN A 424 8.76 25.12 2.42
CA GLN A 424 8.69 26.22 1.46
C GLN A 424 8.48 25.74 0.03
N GLN A 425 9.07 24.62 -0.37
CA GLN A 425 8.94 24.04 -1.70
C GLN A 425 7.59 23.34 -1.89
N TYR A 426 7.13 22.56 -0.91
CA TYR A 426 6.00 21.65 -1.08
C TYR A 426 4.71 22.05 -0.37
N LEU A 427 4.71 23.01 0.54
CA LEU A 427 3.51 23.37 1.30
C LEU A 427 2.94 24.74 0.92
N GLN A 428 3.10 25.18 -0.32
CA GLN A 428 2.51 26.42 -0.80
C GLN A 428 0.99 26.29 -0.96
N GLN A 429 0.22 27.19 -0.39
CA GLN A 429 -1.25 27.14 -0.41
C GLN A 429 -1.84 27.05 -1.83
N LYS A 430 -1.21 27.72 -2.81
CA LYS A 430 -1.67 27.75 -4.20
C LYS A 430 -1.60 26.40 -4.90
N ASP A 431 -0.83 25.44 -4.35
CA ASP A 431 -0.59 24.13 -4.97
C ASP A 431 -1.56 23.05 -4.44
N PHE A 432 -2.49 23.43 -3.57
CA PHE A 432 -3.42 22.50 -2.96
C PHE A 432 -4.84 22.62 -3.51
N TRP A 433 -5.43 21.51 -3.89
CA TRP A 433 -6.87 21.37 -4.03
C TRP A 433 -7.52 21.33 -2.65
N VAL A 434 -8.70 21.92 -2.54
CA VAL A 434 -9.53 21.86 -1.34
C VAL A 434 -10.86 21.27 -1.72
N VAL A 435 -11.18 20.10 -1.22
CA VAL A 435 -12.47 19.45 -1.42
C VAL A 435 -13.24 19.45 -0.11
N THR A 436 -14.47 19.92 -0.17
CA THR A 436 -15.42 19.86 0.95
C THR A 436 -16.67 19.13 0.49
N VAL A 437 -17.20 18.23 1.32
CA VAL A 437 -18.38 17.41 1.03
C VAL A 437 -19.31 17.48 2.23
N GLY A 438 -20.57 17.89 1.99
CA GLY A 438 -21.57 18.03 3.04
C GLY A 438 -22.73 18.97 2.68
#